data_7100f9453e81b1df22195e01dfb99500
#
_entry.id   7100f9453e81b1df22195e01dfb99500
#
_cell.length_a   1.000
_cell.length_b   1.000
_cell.length_c   1.000
_cell.angle_alpha   90.00
_cell.angle_beta   90.00
_cell.angle_gamma   90.00
#
_symmetry.space_group_name_H-M   'P 1'
#
loop_
_entity.id
_entity.type
_entity.pdbx_description
1 polymer ?
#
loop_
_entity_poly.entity_id
_entity_poly.type
_entity_poly.pdbx_seq_one_letter_code
_entity_poly.pdbx_strand_id
1 'polypeptide(L)'
;MSATISPKFTIPPLENGDKLTRTQFECRYNAMPHLKKAELIEGVVYMASALRFKSHGKPHGYMMTWLGTYEAATPGVEFGDNSTVRLDADNEPQPDALLRIEQGGQSTISEDDYVEGAPELIVEIAASTASLDLHQKLNVYRRNGVQEYLVWRVLDSEFDWFRLNTGEYIQLEPDTNGIIYSQVFPGLWLDKAALLTGNLAKVLQVLQQGLASQAHQDFVQQLVKVEG
;
A
#
# COMPACT_ATOMS: atom_id res chain seq x y z
N MET A 1 -22.24 10.90 54.07
CA MET A 1 -22.25 10.04 52.86
C MET A 1 -21.04 10.45 52.02
N SER A 2 -20.01 9.63 52.02
CA SER A 2 -18.79 9.90 51.22
C SER A 2 -19.03 9.39 49.81
N ALA A 3 -19.04 10.29 48.82
CA ALA A 3 -19.16 9.91 47.44
C ALA A 3 -17.82 9.30 46.99
N THR A 4 -17.83 8.00 46.75
CA THR A 4 -16.69 7.29 46.14
C THR A 4 -16.59 7.72 44.70
N ILE A 5 -15.64 8.63 44.37
CA ILE A 5 -15.30 9.00 43.00
C ILE A 5 -14.53 7.82 42.44
N SER A 6 -15.21 6.99 41.64
CA SER A 6 -14.49 6.01 40.78
C SER A 6 -13.57 6.76 39.83
N PRO A 7 -12.27 6.38 39.71
CA PRO A 7 -11.38 7.01 38.78
C PRO A 7 -11.95 6.80 37.35
N LYS A 8 -12.26 7.88 36.65
CA LYS A 8 -12.55 7.82 35.21
C LYS A 8 -11.27 7.37 34.53
N PHE A 9 -11.23 6.14 34.07
CA PHE A 9 -10.19 5.66 33.17
C PHE A 9 -10.33 6.45 31.85
N THR A 10 -9.46 7.40 31.66
CA THR A 10 -9.33 8.14 30.38
C THR A 10 -8.32 7.40 29.53
N ILE A 11 -8.71 7.00 28.31
CA ILE A 11 -7.79 6.43 27.33
C ILE A 11 -6.82 7.54 26.92
N PRO A 12 -5.49 7.36 27.05
CA PRO A 12 -4.53 8.36 26.65
C PRO A 12 -4.62 8.59 25.14
N PRO A 13 -4.45 9.83 24.63
CA PRO A 13 -4.37 10.07 23.18
C PRO A 13 -3.12 9.41 22.59
N LEU A 14 -3.14 9.19 21.25
CA LEU A 14 -1.94 8.83 20.50
C LEU A 14 -1.02 10.05 20.38
N GLU A 15 0.26 9.81 20.55
CA GLU A 15 1.31 10.78 20.26
C GLU A 15 2.32 10.18 19.26
N ASN A 16 2.87 11.02 18.38
CA ASN A 16 3.89 10.56 17.44
C ASN A 16 5.13 10.06 18.18
N GLY A 17 5.57 8.83 17.87
CA GLY A 17 6.68 8.17 18.55
C GLY A 17 6.28 7.32 19.76
N ASP A 18 5.01 7.25 20.14
CA ASP A 18 4.54 6.29 21.15
C ASP A 18 4.93 4.86 20.75
N LYS A 19 5.29 4.04 21.75
CA LYS A 19 5.57 2.62 21.56
C LYS A 19 4.40 1.78 22.08
N LEU A 20 3.70 1.11 21.19
CA LEU A 20 2.45 0.41 21.48
C LEU A 20 2.42 -0.96 20.76
N THR A 21 1.65 -1.89 21.31
CA THR A 21 1.14 -3.02 20.52
C THR A 21 -0.03 -2.56 19.65
N ARG A 22 -0.38 -3.32 18.61
CA ARG A 22 -1.54 -3.02 17.75
C ARG A 22 -2.83 -2.84 18.56
N THR A 23 -3.13 -3.72 19.51
CA THR A 23 -4.31 -3.62 20.37
C THR A 23 -4.35 -2.30 21.17
N GLN A 24 -3.19 -1.84 21.67
CA GLN A 24 -3.11 -0.56 22.39
C GLN A 24 -3.26 0.63 21.44
N PHE A 25 -2.71 0.53 20.23
CA PHE A 25 -2.83 1.53 19.18
C PHE A 25 -4.29 1.67 18.74
N GLU A 26 -4.96 0.60 18.35
CA GLU A 26 -6.37 0.59 17.95
C GLU A 26 -7.29 1.15 19.03
N CYS A 27 -7.08 0.75 20.31
CA CYS A 27 -7.84 1.29 21.43
C CYS A 27 -7.75 2.81 21.54
N ARG A 28 -6.53 3.38 21.38
CA ARG A 28 -6.31 4.83 21.45
C ARG A 28 -6.78 5.53 20.17
N TYR A 29 -6.55 4.92 18.99
CA TYR A 29 -6.98 5.46 17.70
C TYR A 29 -8.50 5.60 17.65
N ASN A 30 -9.23 4.58 18.06
CA ASN A 30 -10.70 4.58 18.11
C ASN A 30 -11.27 5.62 19.09
N ALA A 31 -10.51 5.98 20.12
CA ALA A 31 -10.87 7.06 21.05
C ALA A 31 -10.64 8.47 20.47
N MET A 32 -10.05 8.59 19.26
CA MET A 32 -9.72 9.84 18.59
C MET A 32 -10.44 10.02 17.23
N PRO A 33 -11.78 10.13 17.18
CA PRO A 33 -12.55 10.11 15.93
C PRO A 33 -12.22 11.27 14.96
N HIS A 34 -11.51 12.28 15.41
CA HIS A 34 -11.04 13.39 14.58
C HIS A 34 -9.68 13.14 13.93
N LEU A 35 -8.94 12.15 14.41
CA LEU A 35 -7.66 11.76 13.81
C LEU A 35 -7.93 11.00 12.51
N LYS A 36 -7.39 11.51 11.39
CA LYS A 36 -7.69 10.95 10.06
C LYS A 36 -6.73 9.87 9.62
N LYS A 37 -5.46 9.96 10.04
CA LYS A 37 -4.41 9.00 9.68
C LYS A 37 -3.38 8.91 10.79
N ALA A 38 -3.16 7.70 11.27
CA ALA A 38 -2.00 7.30 12.05
C ALA A 38 -1.64 5.87 11.67
N GLU A 39 -0.38 5.53 11.77
CA GLU A 39 0.16 4.21 11.44
C GLU A 39 0.94 3.66 12.63
N LEU A 40 0.93 2.35 12.78
CA LEU A 40 1.82 1.65 13.70
C LEU A 40 2.86 0.88 12.88
N ILE A 41 4.13 1.24 13.01
CA ILE A 41 5.25 0.60 12.29
C ILE A 41 6.29 0.16 13.31
N GLU A 42 6.54 -1.15 13.40
CA GLU A 42 7.44 -1.75 14.41
C GLU A 42 7.12 -1.31 15.84
N GLY A 43 5.83 -1.24 16.15
CA GLY A 43 5.33 -0.81 17.46
C GLY A 43 5.47 0.69 17.73
N VAL A 44 5.88 1.50 16.76
CA VAL A 44 6.01 2.95 16.88
C VAL A 44 4.88 3.65 16.13
N VAL A 45 4.24 4.62 16.79
CA VAL A 45 3.17 5.43 16.20
C VAL A 45 3.73 6.53 15.30
N TYR A 46 3.26 6.59 14.07
CA TYR A 46 3.52 7.67 13.12
C TYR A 46 2.21 8.40 12.79
N MET A 47 2.20 9.71 12.99
CA MET A 47 1.05 10.56 12.68
C MET A 47 1.27 11.29 11.37
N ALA A 48 0.24 11.33 10.53
CA ALA A 48 0.32 11.96 9.22
C ALA A 48 0.57 13.47 9.32
N SER A 49 1.41 13.99 8.46
CA SER A 49 1.62 15.41 8.21
C SER A 49 0.73 15.92 7.07
N ALA A 50 0.62 17.26 6.94
CA ALA A 50 -0.14 17.88 5.86
C ALA A 50 0.43 17.50 4.47
N LEU A 51 -0.43 16.99 3.59
CA LEU A 51 -0.08 16.58 2.23
C LEU A 51 0.02 17.79 1.29
N ARG A 52 1.08 17.83 0.50
CA ARG A 52 1.33 18.90 -0.49
C ARG A 52 0.94 18.43 -1.89
N PHE A 53 0.32 19.30 -2.68
CA PHE A 53 -0.20 18.97 -4.01
C PHE A 53 0.87 18.41 -4.96
N LYS A 54 2.00 19.13 -5.13
CA LYS A 54 3.03 18.74 -6.13
C LYS A 54 3.84 17.52 -5.71
N SER A 55 4.16 17.39 -4.43
CA SER A 55 5.02 16.33 -3.93
C SER A 55 4.27 15.09 -3.43
N HIS A 56 2.93 15.14 -3.35
CA HIS A 56 2.13 13.98 -2.95
C HIS A 56 0.82 13.90 -3.75
N GLY A 57 -0.08 14.87 -3.67
CA GLY A 57 -1.44 14.75 -4.21
C GLY A 57 -1.49 14.46 -5.71
N LYS A 58 -0.60 15.08 -6.53
CA LYS A 58 -0.54 14.82 -7.97
C LYS A 58 0.09 13.45 -8.28
N PRO A 59 1.24 13.05 -7.71
CA PRO A 59 1.77 11.69 -7.84
C PRO A 59 0.78 10.61 -7.38
N HIS A 60 0.14 10.83 -6.24
CA HIS A 60 -0.92 9.96 -5.73
C HIS A 60 -2.04 9.76 -6.77
N GLY A 61 -2.59 10.85 -7.31
CA GLY A 61 -3.62 10.76 -8.35
C GLY A 61 -3.18 9.97 -9.60
N TYR A 62 -1.89 10.00 -9.96
CA TYR A 62 -1.35 9.22 -11.07
C TYR A 62 -1.33 7.72 -10.74
N MET A 63 -0.88 7.36 -9.54
CA MET A 63 -0.87 5.96 -9.09
C MET A 63 -2.30 5.41 -8.98
N MET A 64 -3.24 6.19 -8.39
CA MET A 64 -4.65 5.80 -8.30
C MET A 64 -5.25 5.55 -9.67
N THR A 65 -4.97 6.42 -10.65
CA THR A 65 -5.46 6.26 -12.02
C THR A 65 -4.88 5.01 -12.69
N TRP A 66 -3.59 4.74 -12.49
CA TRP A 66 -2.92 3.58 -13.09
C TRP A 66 -3.43 2.26 -12.48
N LEU A 67 -3.49 2.15 -11.15
CA LEU A 67 -3.96 0.95 -10.46
C LEU A 67 -5.46 0.70 -10.63
N GLY A 68 -6.29 1.75 -10.52
CA GLY A 68 -7.73 1.61 -10.74
C GLY A 68 -8.08 1.27 -12.21
N THR A 69 -7.25 1.70 -13.19
CA THR A 69 -7.41 1.25 -14.58
C THR A 69 -7.09 -0.23 -14.73
N TYR A 70 -6.10 -0.74 -14.00
CA TYR A 70 -5.76 -2.16 -13.98
C TYR A 70 -6.88 -2.99 -13.35
N GLU A 71 -7.36 -2.61 -12.16
CA GLU A 71 -8.49 -3.26 -11.48
C GLU A 71 -9.72 -3.34 -12.39
N ALA A 72 -10.11 -2.23 -13.00
CA ALA A 72 -11.28 -2.17 -13.88
C ALA A 72 -11.22 -3.16 -15.06
N ALA A 73 -10.03 -3.62 -15.45
CA ALA A 73 -9.81 -4.60 -16.51
C ALA A 73 -9.49 -6.01 -15.98
N THR A 74 -9.43 -6.22 -14.66
CA THR A 74 -8.94 -7.46 -14.04
C THR A 74 -9.92 -7.94 -12.95
N PRO A 75 -11.07 -8.51 -13.30
CA PRO A 75 -12.01 -9.08 -12.33
C PRO A 75 -11.30 -10.04 -11.37
N GLY A 76 -11.62 -9.94 -10.07
CA GLY A 76 -10.97 -10.71 -9.01
C GLY A 76 -9.71 -10.05 -8.41
N VAL A 77 -9.35 -8.85 -8.89
CA VAL A 77 -8.36 -7.98 -8.25
C VAL A 77 -9.07 -6.75 -7.70
N GLU A 78 -8.75 -6.39 -6.47
CA GLU A 78 -9.28 -5.20 -5.80
C GLU A 78 -8.17 -4.18 -5.55
N PHE A 79 -8.52 -2.91 -5.77
CA PHE A 79 -7.67 -1.75 -5.52
C PHE A 79 -8.14 -1.02 -4.24
N GLY A 80 -7.19 -0.70 -3.35
CA GLY A 80 -7.45 0.11 -2.16
C GLY A 80 -6.64 1.42 -2.18
N ASP A 81 -7.32 2.53 -1.87
CA ASP A 81 -6.74 3.87 -1.69
C ASP A 81 -6.69 4.21 -0.21
N ASN A 82 -5.50 4.47 0.34
CA ASN A 82 -5.31 4.83 1.75
C ASN A 82 -5.99 3.88 2.76
N SER A 83 -6.06 2.60 2.43
CA SER A 83 -6.69 1.58 3.27
C SER A 83 -5.76 1.12 4.38
N THR A 84 -6.28 1.02 5.61
CA THR A 84 -5.52 0.46 6.74
C THR A 84 -5.31 -1.03 6.54
N VAL A 85 -4.08 -1.49 6.75
CA VAL A 85 -3.67 -2.90 6.62
C VAL A 85 -3.15 -3.41 7.96
N ARG A 86 -3.80 -4.42 8.51
CA ARG A 86 -3.39 -5.10 9.73
C ARG A 86 -2.46 -6.26 9.39
N LEU A 87 -1.16 -6.07 9.54
CA LEU A 87 -0.16 -7.06 9.16
C LEU A 87 0.17 -8.06 10.27
N ASP A 88 0.55 -7.54 11.44
CA ASP A 88 0.94 -8.34 12.59
C ASP A 88 0.65 -7.61 13.92
N ALA A 89 1.17 -8.11 15.05
CA ALA A 89 0.89 -7.55 16.38
C ALA A 89 1.47 -6.15 16.61
N ASP A 90 2.43 -5.72 15.81
CA ASP A 90 3.18 -4.47 15.97
C ASP A 90 3.13 -3.58 14.72
N ASN A 91 2.32 -3.98 13.70
CA ASN A 91 2.27 -3.28 12.43
C ASN A 91 0.85 -3.14 11.89
N GLU A 92 0.43 -1.89 11.75
CA GLU A 92 -0.82 -1.47 11.14
C GLU A 92 -0.55 -0.22 10.29
N PRO A 93 0.07 -0.38 9.10
CA PRO A 93 0.29 0.70 8.14
C PRO A 93 -0.99 1.12 7.44
N GLN A 94 -0.96 2.33 6.87
CA GLN A 94 -1.98 2.83 5.96
C GLN A 94 -1.29 3.30 4.68
N PRO A 95 -0.93 2.35 3.78
CA PRO A 95 -0.24 2.68 2.53
C PRO A 95 -1.06 3.58 1.63
N ASP A 96 -0.39 4.33 0.76
CA ASP A 96 -1.05 5.22 -0.19
C ASP A 96 -1.90 4.45 -1.21
N ALA A 97 -1.50 3.22 -1.57
CA ALA A 97 -2.31 2.32 -2.39
C ALA A 97 -1.94 0.85 -2.20
N LEU A 98 -2.86 -0.04 -2.56
CA LEU A 98 -2.62 -1.47 -2.61
C LEU A 98 -3.40 -2.13 -3.76
N LEU A 99 -2.93 -3.30 -4.20
CA LEU A 99 -3.73 -4.28 -4.96
C LEU A 99 -3.74 -5.60 -4.19
N ARG A 100 -4.91 -6.22 -4.14
CA ARG A 100 -5.10 -7.56 -3.57
C ARG A 100 -5.86 -8.47 -4.52
N ILE A 101 -5.63 -9.76 -4.39
CA ILE A 101 -6.45 -10.79 -5.07
C ILE A 101 -7.61 -11.13 -4.14
N GLU A 102 -8.85 -11.00 -4.66
CA GLU A 102 -10.06 -11.16 -3.86
C GLU A 102 -10.22 -12.60 -3.34
N GLN A 103 -10.12 -13.58 -4.24
CA GLN A 103 -10.28 -14.99 -3.91
C GLN A 103 -8.95 -15.74 -4.08
N GLY A 104 -8.52 -16.41 -3.01
CA GLY A 104 -7.26 -17.14 -3.01
C GLY A 104 -6.00 -16.27 -2.86
N GLY A 105 -6.16 -14.97 -2.61
CA GLY A 105 -5.09 -14.05 -2.25
C GLY A 105 -4.60 -14.24 -0.82
N GLN A 106 -3.61 -13.43 -0.43
CA GLN A 106 -2.96 -13.51 0.89
C GLN A 106 -3.69 -12.73 1.98
N SER A 107 -4.53 -11.76 1.60
CA SER A 107 -5.27 -10.90 2.52
C SER A 107 -6.77 -11.14 2.44
N THR A 108 -7.46 -10.77 3.51
CA THR A 108 -8.93 -10.80 3.60
C THR A 108 -9.45 -9.44 4.08
N ILE A 109 -10.74 -9.21 3.95
CA ILE A 109 -11.39 -8.03 4.56
C ILE A 109 -12.06 -8.50 5.86
N SER A 110 -11.74 -7.83 6.96
CA SER A 110 -12.30 -8.11 8.27
C SER A 110 -13.75 -7.65 8.40
N GLU A 111 -14.46 -8.11 9.45
CA GLU A 111 -15.85 -7.70 9.72
C GLU A 111 -16.00 -6.18 9.98
N ASP A 112 -14.93 -5.53 10.45
CA ASP A 112 -14.87 -4.09 10.70
C ASP A 112 -14.22 -3.30 9.54
N ASP A 113 -14.18 -3.91 8.33
CA ASP A 113 -13.81 -3.30 7.05
C ASP A 113 -12.33 -2.87 6.92
N TYR A 114 -11.41 -3.63 7.53
CA TYR A 114 -9.96 -3.46 7.37
C TYR A 114 -9.36 -4.59 6.53
N VAL A 115 -8.24 -4.32 5.88
CA VAL A 115 -7.43 -5.36 5.23
C VAL A 115 -6.65 -6.13 6.30
N GLU A 116 -6.90 -7.43 6.42
CA GLU A 116 -6.17 -8.34 7.33
C GLU A 116 -5.20 -9.22 6.54
N GLY A 117 -3.93 -9.19 6.91
CA GLY A 117 -2.85 -9.88 6.20
C GLY A 117 -2.23 -9.02 5.11
N ALA A 118 -1.22 -9.56 4.43
CA ALA A 118 -0.46 -8.83 3.44
C ALA A 118 -1.18 -8.81 2.08
N PRO A 119 -1.56 -7.64 1.52
CA PRO A 119 -1.96 -7.57 0.11
C PRO A 119 -0.76 -7.92 -0.78
N GLU A 120 -1.03 -8.33 -2.02
CA GLU A 120 0.03 -8.75 -2.94
C GLU A 120 0.92 -7.59 -3.39
N LEU A 121 0.38 -6.36 -3.47
CA LEU A 121 1.14 -5.19 -3.87
C LEU A 121 0.79 -3.99 -2.99
N ILE A 122 1.81 -3.25 -2.56
CA ILE A 122 1.69 -1.99 -1.81
C ILE A 122 2.47 -0.89 -2.53
N VAL A 123 1.92 0.34 -2.50
CA VAL A 123 2.55 1.55 -3.03
C VAL A 123 2.64 2.61 -1.93
N GLU A 124 3.81 3.23 -1.83
CA GLU A 124 4.06 4.43 -1.01
C GLU A 124 4.56 5.59 -1.88
N ILE A 125 4.03 6.78 -1.64
CA ILE A 125 4.44 8.01 -2.31
C ILE A 125 5.26 8.83 -1.34
N ALA A 126 6.55 8.58 -1.38
CA ALA A 126 7.54 9.13 -0.46
C ALA A 126 7.95 10.56 -0.87
N ALA A 127 7.50 11.55 -0.13
CA ALA A 127 7.98 12.92 -0.23
C ALA A 127 9.03 13.21 0.85
N SER A 128 8.60 13.30 2.11
CA SER A 128 9.48 13.49 3.26
C SER A 128 9.71 12.21 4.06
N THR A 129 9.07 11.12 3.68
CA THR A 129 9.07 9.82 4.36
C THR A 129 10.00 8.79 3.72
N ALA A 130 10.76 9.15 2.68
CA ALA A 130 11.59 8.22 1.91
C ALA A 130 12.49 7.33 2.79
N SER A 131 13.03 7.86 3.90
CA SER A 131 13.83 7.05 4.83
C SER A 131 12.98 5.99 5.55
N LEU A 132 11.76 6.34 5.98
CA LEU A 132 10.84 5.39 6.62
C LEU A 132 10.41 4.31 5.62
N ASP A 133 10.04 4.73 4.40
CA ASP A 133 9.50 3.85 3.36
C ASP A 133 10.55 2.89 2.82
N LEU A 134 11.83 3.34 2.65
CA LEU A 134 12.93 2.51 2.16
C LEU A 134 13.62 1.65 3.23
N HIS A 135 13.32 1.85 4.52
CA HIS A 135 13.96 1.07 5.59
C HIS A 135 12.94 0.32 6.45
N GLN A 136 12.22 1.03 7.33
CA GLN A 136 11.32 0.37 8.29
C GLN A 136 10.13 -0.28 7.58
N LYS A 137 9.38 0.46 6.75
CA LYS A 137 8.24 -0.10 6.01
C LYS A 137 8.67 -1.19 5.03
N LEU A 138 9.79 -1.01 4.32
CA LEU A 138 10.35 -2.05 3.44
C LEU A 138 10.57 -3.36 4.20
N ASN A 139 11.18 -3.30 5.40
CA ASN A 139 11.39 -4.49 6.23
C ASN A 139 10.08 -5.08 6.77
N VAL A 140 9.13 -4.22 7.16
CA VAL A 140 7.81 -4.65 7.63
C VAL A 140 7.05 -5.37 6.52
N TYR A 141 6.98 -4.80 5.33
CA TYR A 141 6.29 -5.40 4.19
C TYR A 141 6.96 -6.69 3.73
N ARG A 142 8.31 -6.72 3.68
CA ARG A 142 9.07 -7.91 3.33
C ARG A 142 8.79 -9.08 4.28
N ARG A 143 8.90 -8.88 5.59
CA ARG A 143 8.71 -9.96 6.58
C ARG A 143 7.27 -10.44 6.69
N ASN A 144 6.31 -9.59 6.35
CA ASN A 144 4.88 -9.94 6.32
C ASN A 144 4.44 -10.55 4.98
N GLY A 145 5.33 -10.65 3.98
CA GLY A 145 5.07 -11.38 2.75
C GLY A 145 4.37 -10.57 1.65
N VAL A 146 4.39 -9.22 1.72
CA VAL A 146 3.95 -8.39 0.58
C VAL A 146 4.81 -8.73 -0.63
N GLN A 147 4.18 -9.20 -1.71
CA GLN A 147 4.92 -9.76 -2.84
C GLN A 147 5.58 -8.69 -3.69
N GLU A 148 4.94 -7.54 -3.87
CA GLU A 148 5.50 -6.39 -4.58
C GLU A 148 5.34 -5.12 -3.77
N TYR A 149 6.41 -4.34 -3.67
CA TYR A 149 6.45 -3.08 -2.95
C TYR A 149 7.03 -1.98 -3.83
N LEU A 150 6.26 -0.91 -4.01
CA LEU A 150 6.58 0.21 -4.88
C LEU A 150 6.78 1.46 -4.04
N VAL A 151 7.87 2.20 -4.27
CA VAL A 151 8.17 3.47 -3.60
C VAL A 151 8.45 4.55 -4.64
N TRP A 152 7.55 5.55 -4.72
CA TRP A 152 7.82 6.72 -5.55
C TRP A 152 8.46 7.83 -4.71
N ARG A 153 9.78 7.96 -4.80
CA ARG A 153 10.56 9.04 -4.18
C ARG A 153 10.45 10.33 -4.99
N VAL A 154 9.38 11.08 -4.75
CA VAL A 154 9.00 12.21 -5.61
C VAL A 154 10.05 13.32 -5.64
N LEU A 155 10.68 13.63 -4.50
CA LEU A 155 11.69 14.69 -4.40
C LEU A 155 13.02 14.27 -5.03
N ASP A 156 13.32 12.98 -5.07
CA ASP A 156 14.53 12.43 -5.70
C ASP A 156 14.33 12.18 -7.19
N SER A 157 13.08 12.27 -7.69
CA SER A 157 12.71 11.88 -9.07
C SER A 157 13.05 10.42 -9.35
N GLU A 158 12.83 9.54 -8.39
CA GLU A 158 13.10 8.11 -8.47
C GLU A 158 11.86 7.27 -8.19
N PHE A 159 11.83 6.08 -8.75
CA PHE A 159 10.79 5.09 -8.55
C PHE A 159 11.43 3.72 -8.39
N ASP A 160 11.20 3.11 -7.23
CA ASP A 160 11.72 1.80 -6.87
C ASP A 160 10.55 0.79 -6.88
N TRP A 161 10.75 -0.35 -7.51
CA TRP A 161 9.79 -1.46 -7.52
C TRP A 161 10.49 -2.72 -7.06
N PHE A 162 10.12 -3.20 -5.89
CA PHE A 162 10.68 -4.39 -5.28
C PHE A 162 9.73 -5.58 -5.45
N ARG A 163 10.31 -6.77 -5.67
CA ARG A 163 9.62 -8.04 -5.65
C ARG A 163 10.19 -8.93 -4.55
N LEU A 164 9.33 -9.58 -3.80
CA LEU A 164 9.73 -10.57 -2.80
C LEU A 164 10.18 -11.86 -3.50
N ASN A 165 11.40 -12.27 -3.23
CA ASN A 165 11.98 -13.51 -3.73
C ASN A 165 12.75 -14.22 -2.62
N THR A 166 12.30 -15.43 -2.24
CA THR A 166 12.93 -16.24 -1.17
C THR A 166 13.20 -15.48 0.13
N GLY A 167 12.26 -14.60 0.54
CA GLY A 167 12.35 -13.84 1.79
C GLY A 167 13.11 -12.51 1.71
N GLU A 168 13.67 -12.16 0.54
CA GLU A 168 14.36 -10.89 0.30
C GLU A 168 13.69 -10.09 -0.83
N TYR A 169 13.69 -8.76 -0.71
CA TYR A 169 13.29 -7.90 -1.82
C TYR A 169 14.41 -7.74 -2.83
N ILE A 170 14.10 -8.03 -4.08
CA ILE A 170 14.95 -7.71 -5.24
C ILE A 170 14.29 -6.59 -6.03
N GLN A 171 15.08 -5.62 -6.47
CA GLN A 171 14.59 -4.52 -7.30
C GLN A 171 14.28 -5.02 -8.72
N LEU A 172 13.12 -4.64 -9.25
CA LEU A 172 12.76 -4.87 -10.64
C LEU A 172 13.31 -3.71 -11.48
N GLU A 173 14.15 -4.05 -12.44
CA GLU A 173 14.72 -3.07 -13.35
C GLU A 173 13.87 -2.93 -14.63
N PRO A 174 13.81 -1.72 -15.22
CA PRO A 174 13.18 -1.53 -16.51
C PRO A 174 13.90 -2.34 -17.61
N ASP A 175 13.14 -2.83 -18.58
CA ASP A 175 13.70 -3.42 -19.79
C ASP A 175 14.39 -2.38 -20.69
N THR A 176 14.87 -2.80 -21.86
CA THR A 176 15.54 -1.93 -22.85
C THR A 176 14.63 -0.80 -23.39
N ASN A 177 13.32 -0.90 -23.20
CA ASN A 177 12.33 0.11 -23.57
C ASN A 177 11.92 1.01 -22.40
N GLY A 178 12.50 0.80 -21.20
CA GLY A 178 12.18 1.56 -20.00
C GLY A 178 10.92 1.09 -19.26
N ILE A 179 10.41 -0.11 -19.57
CA ILE A 179 9.19 -0.67 -19.00
C ILE A 179 9.51 -1.63 -17.87
N ILE A 180 8.84 -1.45 -16.73
CA ILE A 180 8.84 -2.40 -15.61
C ILE A 180 7.56 -3.24 -15.69
N TYR A 181 7.69 -4.53 -15.43
CA TYR A 181 6.60 -5.51 -15.49
C TYR A 181 6.35 -6.12 -14.12
N SER A 182 5.12 -6.03 -13.61
CA SER A 182 4.73 -6.79 -12.44
C SER A 182 4.94 -8.29 -12.67
N GLN A 183 5.43 -8.96 -11.66
CA GLN A 183 5.61 -10.41 -11.65
C GLN A 183 4.45 -11.14 -10.95
N VAL A 184 3.61 -10.37 -10.24
CA VAL A 184 2.45 -10.87 -9.48
C VAL A 184 1.14 -10.55 -10.22
N PHE A 185 1.09 -9.39 -10.88
CA PHE A 185 -0.07 -8.91 -11.62
C PHE A 185 0.23 -8.84 -13.14
N PRO A 186 0.08 -9.94 -13.90
CA PRO A 186 0.33 -9.96 -15.34
C PRO A 186 -0.43 -8.84 -16.06
N GLY A 187 0.26 -8.08 -16.90
CA GLY A 187 -0.31 -6.93 -17.60
C GLY A 187 -0.21 -5.60 -16.87
N LEU A 188 0.15 -5.58 -15.59
CA LEU A 188 0.47 -4.34 -14.87
C LEU A 188 1.86 -3.86 -15.26
N TRP A 189 1.92 -3.08 -16.35
CA TRP A 189 3.14 -2.55 -16.95
C TRP A 189 3.28 -1.06 -16.68
N LEU A 190 4.51 -0.60 -16.46
CA LEU A 190 4.82 0.79 -16.14
C LEU A 190 5.98 1.32 -16.95
N ASP A 191 5.77 2.41 -17.70
CA ASP A 191 6.85 3.23 -18.25
C ASP A 191 7.38 4.16 -17.14
N LYS A 192 8.53 3.78 -16.54
CA LYS A 192 9.17 4.52 -15.42
C LYS A 192 9.46 5.96 -15.80
N ALA A 193 10.01 6.19 -16.98
CA ALA A 193 10.39 7.54 -17.42
C ALA A 193 9.16 8.43 -17.66
N ALA A 194 8.10 7.87 -18.24
CA ALA A 194 6.85 8.59 -18.44
C ALA A 194 6.20 8.97 -17.10
N LEU A 195 6.21 8.08 -16.11
CA LEU A 195 5.71 8.36 -14.77
C LEU A 195 6.49 9.52 -14.13
N LEU A 196 7.81 9.43 -14.08
CA LEU A 196 8.69 10.43 -13.45
C LEU A 196 8.59 11.81 -14.12
N THR A 197 8.37 11.86 -15.43
CA THR A 197 8.15 13.11 -16.15
C THR A 197 6.72 13.62 -16.13
N GLY A 198 5.81 12.88 -15.50
CA GLY A 198 4.39 13.26 -15.35
C GLY A 198 3.57 13.07 -16.63
N ASN A 199 4.00 12.21 -17.55
CA ASN A 199 3.28 11.84 -18.76
C ASN A 199 2.31 10.68 -18.51
N LEU A 200 1.21 10.96 -17.78
CA LEU A 200 0.22 9.97 -17.45
C LEU A 200 -0.40 9.29 -18.68
N ALA A 201 -0.58 10.03 -19.78
CA ALA A 201 -1.13 9.46 -21.02
C ALA A 201 -0.25 8.33 -21.56
N LYS A 202 1.09 8.49 -21.51
CA LYS A 202 2.01 7.44 -21.90
C LYS A 202 2.04 6.26 -20.94
N VAL A 203 1.95 6.52 -19.63
CA VAL A 203 1.81 5.47 -18.60
C VAL A 203 0.59 4.60 -18.89
N LEU A 204 -0.57 5.21 -19.11
CA LEU A 204 -1.81 4.48 -19.42
C LEU A 204 -1.74 3.77 -20.79
N GLN A 205 -1.07 4.34 -21.78
CA GLN A 205 -0.86 3.68 -23.07
C GLN A 205 -0.08 2.36 -22.90
N VAL A 206 0.98 2.37 -22.08
CA VAL A 206 1.78 1.16 -21.78
C VAL A 206 0.97 0.15 -20.96
N LEU A 207 0.19 0.61 -19.99
CA LEU A 207 -0.73 -0.27 -19.25
C LEU A 207 -1.72 -0.95 -20.21
N GLN A 208 -2.31 -0.23 -21.16
CA GLN A 208 -3.25 -0.83 -22.13
C GLN A 208 -2.59 -1.92 -23.00
N GLN A 209 -1.30 -1.77 -23.32
CA GLN A 209 -0.56 -2.84 -24.02
C GLN A 209 -0.42 -4.08 -23.12
N GLY A 210 -0.15 -3.88 -21.82
CA GLY A 210 -0.10 -4.97 -20.83
C GLY A 210 -1.45 -5.69 -20.69
N LEU A 211 -2.53 -4.94 -20.56
CA LEU A 211 -3.88 -5.48 -20.47
C LEU A 211 -4.32 -6.25 -21.71
N ALA A 212 -3.79 -5.91 -22.90
CA ALA A 212 -4.04 -6.63 -24.13
C ALA A 212 -3.16 -7.90 -24.30
N SER A 213 -2.22 -8.16 -23.39
CA SER A 213 -1.31 -9.30 -23.47
C SER A 213 -1.99 -10.63 -23.17
N GLN A 214 -1.47 -11.72 -23.75
CA GLN A 214 -1.96 -13.08 -23.47
C GLN A 214 -1.80 -13.42 -21.97
N ALA A 215 -0.69 -13.00 -21.36
CA ALA A 215 -0.42 -13.25 -19.95
C ALA A 215 -1.49 -12.66 -19.03
N HIS A 216 -2.00 -11.45 -19.33
CA HIS A 216 -3.10 -10.86 -18.59
C HIS A 216 -4.42 -11.61 -18.80
N GLN A 217 -4.72 -11.99 -20.04
CA GLN A 217 -5.94 -12.76 -20.35
C GLN A 217 -5.95 -14.11 -19.61
N ASP A 218 -4.82 -14.82 -19.60
CA ASP A 218 -4.66 -16.08 -18.89
C ASP A 218 -4.81 -15.89 -17.36
N PHE A 219 -4.27 -14.79 -16.82
CA PHE A 219 -4.40 -14.44 -15.40
C PHE A 219 -5.87 -14.18 -15.01
N VAL A 220 -6.60 -13.38 -15.78
CA VAL A 220 -8.04 -13.15 -15.55
C VAL A 220 -8.83 -14.46 -15.58
N GLN A 221 -8.52 -15.37 -16.54
CA GLN A 221 -9.18 -16.67 -16.58
C GLN A 221 -8.85 -17.56 -15.38
N GLN A 222 -7.66 -17.42 -14.79
CA GLN A 222 -7.30 -18.15 -13.56
C GLN A 222 -8.09 -17.63 -12.35
N LEU A 223 -8.22 -16.31 -12.20
CA LEU A 223 -8.98 -15.71 -11.10
C LEU A 223 -10.46 -16.15 -11.13
N VAL A 224 -11.10 -16.10 -12.28
CA VAL A 224 -12.52 -16.54 -12.45
C VAL A 224 -12.72 -18.02 -12.09
N LYS A 225 -11.73 -18.89 -12.31
CA LYS A 225 -11.85 -20.32 -11.97
C LYS A 225 -11.78 -20.60 -10.46
N VAL A 226 -11.26 -19.70 -9.67
CA VAL A 226 -11.20 -19.84 -8.20
C VAL A 226 -12.56 -19.51 -7.57
N GLU A 227 -13.41 -18.73 -8.25
CA GLU A 227 -14.75 -18.37 -7.81
C GLU A 227 -15.81 -19.47 -7.98
N GLY A 228 -15.55 -20.53 -8.73
CA GLY A 228 -16.49 -21.63 -9.09
C GLY A 228 -16.14 -22.93 -8.41
#